data_7a88186132a145e0894b2908e5e7a85b
#
_entry.id   7a88186132a145e0894b2908e5e7a85b
#
_cell.length_a   1.000
_cell.length_b   1.000
_cell.length_c   1.000
_cell.angle_alpha   90.00
_cell.angle_beta   90.00
_cell.angle_gamma   90.00
#
_symmetry.space_group_name_H-M   'P 1'
#
loop_
_entity.id
_entity.type
_entity.pdbx_description
1 polymer ?
#
loop_
_entity_poly.entity_id
_entity_poly.type
_entity_poly.pdbx_seq_one_letter_code
_entity_poly.pdbx_strand_id
1 'polypeptide(L)'
;KEELKEINRKDNVVIASIYGATPDEFSSLVEQINPLVDMIELNISCPHAMEGYGASIGQDCNLSHTIVAASKDASEVPIIAKLTPNVTDITEIAKTCEDAGADALSLINTLGPGMKINIDLARPVLFNKFGGMSGKAIKPIAISNVYSVYEAVDVPIIGVGGVYNFEDVVEFIFAGARAVQIGTAIMDEGVEV
;
A
#
# COMPACT_ATOMS: atom_id res chain seq x y z
N LYS A 1 15.86 10.56 6.26
CA LYS A 1 15.52 11.53 7.31
C LYS A 1 15.90 12.97 6.94
N GLU A 2 17.07 13.20 6.35
CA GLU A 2 17.49 14.57 5.93
C GLU A 2 16.52 15.13 4.89
N GLU A 3 16.19 14.37 3.86
CA GLU A 3 15.26 14.76 2.79
C GLU A 3 13.86 15.13 3.33
N LEU A 4 13.35 14.41 4.34
CA LEU A 4 12.05 14.70 4.94
C LEU A 4 12.01 16.07 5.66
N LYS A 5 13.15 16.58 6.13
CA LYS A 5 13.24 17.90 6.75
C LYS A 5 13.17 19.05 5.74
N GLU A 6 13.49 18.78 4.48
CA GLU A 6 13.53 19.76 3.40
C GLU A 6 12.18 19.90 2.67
N ILE A 7 11.22 19.01 2.96
CA ILE A 7 9.89 19.04 2.33
C ILE A 7 9.15 20.33 2.73
N ASN A 8 8.65 21.04 1.73
CA ASN A 8 7.77 22.20 1.96
C ASN A 8 6.38 21.71 2.40
N ARG A 9 6.08 21.84 3.68
CA ARG A 9 4.87 21.33 4.34
C ARG A 9 3.71 22.33 4.40
N LYS A 10 3.84 23.54 3.86
CA LYS A 10 2.88 24.64 4.12
C LYS A 10 1.43 24.25 3.85
N ASP A 11 1.17 23.45 2.80
CA ASP A 11 -0.18 23.04 2.39
C ASP A 11 -0.26 21.54 2.06
N ASN A 12 0.73 20.76 2.45
CA ASN A 12 0.84 19.35 2.11
C ASN A 12 0.94 18.45 3.34
N VAL A 13 0.22 17.34 3.30
CA VAL A 13 0.35 16.22 4.27
C VAL A 13 1.44 15.29 3.77
N VAL A 14 2.38 14.95 4.65
CA VAL A 14 3.48 14.01 4.34
C VAL A 14 3.14 12.65 4.91
N ILE A 15 2.97 11.67 4.04
CA ILE A 15 2.74 10.27 4.41
C ILE A 15 4.02 9.49 4.08
N ALA A 16 4.67 8.91 5.09
CA ALA A 16 5.81 8.03 4.86
C ALA A 16 5.35 6.59 4.68
N SER A 17 5.67 5.97 3.54
CA SER A 17 5.46 4.54 3.34
C SER A 17 6.70 3.78 3.77
N ILE A 18 6.55 2.89 4.75
CA ILE A 18 7.64 2.10 5.33
C ILE A 18 7.40 0.60 5.13
N TYR A 19 8.48 -0.16 5.10
CA TYR A 19 8.43 -1.62 5.10
C TYR A 19 9.51 -2.19 6.02
N GLY A 20 9.24 -3.37 6.55
CA GLY A 20 10.14 -4.12 7.42
C GLY A 20 9.82 -5.62 7.34
N ALA A 21 10.56 -6.42 8.09
CA ALA A 21 10.43 -7.85 8.13
C ALA A 21 9.76 -8.35 9.41
N THR A 22 9.90 -7.60 10.51
CA THR A 22 9.42 -8.00 11.84
C THR A 22 8.65 -6.86 12.51
N PRO A 23 7.78 -7.17 13.50
CA PRO A 23 7.10 -6.15 14.29
C PRO A 23 8.07 -5.14 14.94
N ASP A 24 9.21 -5.60 15.45
CA ASP A 24 10.22 -4.75 16.08
C ASP A 24 10.86 -3.77 15.08
N GLU A 25 11.11 -4.24 13.84
CA GLU A 25 11.62 -3.36 12.78
C GLU A 25 10.60 -2.28 12.40
N PHE A 26 9.33 -2.65 12.27
CA PHE A 26 8.26 -1.67 11.99
C PHE A 26 8.15 -0.66 13.13
N SER A 27 8.08 -1.10 14.39
CA SER A 27 8.03 -0.21 15.56
C SER A 27 9.22 0.75 15.61
N SER A 28 10.43 0.23 15.41
CA SER A 28 11.65 1.04 15.39
C SER A 28 11.66 2.08 14.26
N LEU A 29 11.13 1.74 13.07
CA LEU A 29 10.99 2.70 11.97
C LEU A 29 9.93 3.76 12.29
N VAL A 30 8.79 3.36 12.85
CA VAL A 30 7.71 4.26 13.27
C VAL A 30 8.24 5.29 14.28
N GLU A 31 8.87 4.86 15.37
CA GLU A 31 9.47 5.75 16.36
C GLU A 31 10.44 6.77 15.75
N GLN A 32 11.23 6.32 14.77
CA GLN A 32 12.24 7.16 14.12
C GLN A 32 11.66 8.22 13.18
N ILE A 33 10.47 8.01 12.61
CA ILE A 33 9.88 8.92 11.62
C ILE A 33 8.69 9.71 12.13
N ASN A 34 8.06 9.32 13.26
CA ASN A 34 6.96 10.04 13.90
C ASN A 34 7.12 11.58 13.87
N PRO A 35 8.27 12.16 14.30
CA PRO A 35 8.39 13.61 14.34
C PRO A 35 8.57 14.28 12.98
N LEU A 36 8.67 13.49 11.91
CA LEU A 36 9.01 13.97 10.57
C LEU A 36 7.86 13.87 9.56
N VAL A 37 6.72 13.26 9.94
CA VAL A 37 5.61 13.00 9.03
C VAL A 37 4.27 13.26 9.68
N ASP A 38 3.20 13.30 8.90
CA ASP A 38 1.85 13.52 9.38
C ASP A 38 1.06 12.21 9.49
N MET A 39 1.46 11.19 8.71
CA MET A 39 0.91 9.83 8.74
C MET A 39 1.98 8.83 8.32
N ILE A 40 1.78 7.56 8.70
CA ILE A 40 2.67 6.45 8.31
C ILE A 40 1.87 5.37 7.60
N GLU A 41 2.28 5.00 6.39
CA GLU A 41 1.74 3.86 5.65
C GLU A 41 2.64 2.64 5.85
N LEU A 42 2.08 1.56 6.41
CA LEU A 42 2.75 0.28 6.57
C LEU A 42 2.61 -0.53 5.27
N ASN A 43 3.66 -0.64 4.49
CA ASN A 43 3.66 -1.48 3.30
C ASN A 43 3.92 -2.95 3.70
N ILE A 44 2.88 -3.62 4.19
CA ILE A 44 2.93 -5.03 4.62
C ILE A 44 2.90 -6.02 3.45
N SER A 45 2.85 -5.52 2.21
CA SER A 45 2.64 -6.33 1.00
C SER A 45 3.75 -6.17 -0.04
N CYS A 46 4.95 -5.66 0.34
CA CYS A 46 6.04 -5.44 -0.61
C CYS A 46 6.59 -6.78 -1.15
N PRO A 47 6.48 -7.05 -2.47
CA PRO A 47 6.98 -8.30 -3.05
C PRO A 47 8.51 -8.38 -3.14
N HIS A 48 9.20 -7.27 -2.87
CA HIS A 48 10.67 -7.18 -2.93
C HIS A 48 11.36 -7.40 -1.58
N ALA A 49 10.61 -7.61 -0.50
CA ALA A 49 11.21 -8.07 0.74
C ALA A 49 11.83 -9.46 0.50
N MET A 50 13.04 -9.69 1.04
CA MET A 50 13.83 -10.92 0.89
C MET A 50 12.97 -12.17 1.12
N GLU A 51 13.34 -13.32 0.52
CA GLU A 51 12.63 -14.58 0.68
C GLU A 51 12.18 -14.80 2.13
N GLY A 52 10.87 -14.86 2.36
CA GLY A 52 10.24 -15.02 3.70
C GLY A 52 9.64 -13.75 4.29
N TYR A 53 9.73 -12.57 3.63
CA TYR A 53 9.25 -11.30 4.17
C TYR A 53 8.41 -10.52 3.14
N GLY A 54 7.53 -9.67 3.61
CA GLY A 54 6.76 -8.72 2.80
C GLY A 54 5.52 -9.29 2.12
N ALA A 55 5.63 -10.10 1.09
CA ALA A 55 4.48 -10.69 0.41
C ALA A 55 3.70 -11.65 1.32
N SER A 56 4.38 -12.36 2.21
CA SER A 56 3.74 -13.26 3.17
C SER A 56 3.04 -12.53 4.33
N ILE A 57 3.53 -11.36 4.74
CA ILE A 57 2.93 -10.59 5.85
C ILE A 57 1.48 -10.26 5.54
N GLY A 58 1.22 -9.58 4.44
CA GLY A 58 -0.13 -9.16 4.03
C GLY A 58 -1.06 -10.31 3.59
N GLN A 59 -0.59 -11.56 3.63
CA GLN A 59 -1.36 -12.76 3.35
C GLN A 59 -1.72 -13.56 4.61
N ASP A 60 -1.19 -13.18 5.77
CA ASP A 60 -1.40 -13.82 7.06
C ASP A 60 -2.05 -12.84 8.03
N CYS A 61 -3.26 -13.16 8.50
CA CYS A 61 -4.03 -12.33 9.43
C CYS A 61 -3.27 -12.11 10.74
N ASN A 62 -2.67 -13.16 11.34
CA ASN A 62 -2.00 -13.03 12.63
C ASN A 62 -0.76 -12.14 12.54
N LEU A 63 0.01 -12.30 11.47
CA LEU A 63 1.21 -11.50 11.26
C LEU A 63 0.86 -10.04 10.92
N SER A 64 -0.16 -9.82 10.09
CA SER A 64 -0.69 -8.48 9.79
C SER A 64 -1.17 -7.78 11.06
N HIS A 65 -1.95 -8.47 11.90
CA HIS A 65 -2.40 -7.95 13.19
C HIS A 65 -1.22 -7.55 14.09
N THR A 66 -0.26 -8.46 14.27
CA THR A 66 0.88 -8.21 15.16
C THR A 66 1.70 -7.00 14.73
N ILE A 67 1.93 -6.86 13.43
CA ILE A 67 2.71 -5.72 12.87
C ILE A 67 1.94 -4.41 13.01
N VAL A 68 0.64 -4.41 12.66
CA VAL A 68 -0.18 -3.18 12.77
C VAL A 68 -0.30 -2.76 14.22
N ALA A 69 -0.59 -3.68 15.15
CA ALA A 69 -0.71 -3.37 16.57
C ALA A 69 0.62 -2.82 17.14
N ALA A 70 1.75 -3.47 16.86
CA ALA A 70 3.06 -3.00 17.32
C ALA A 70 3.42 -1.63 16.73
N SER A 71 3.08 -1.37 15.47
CA SER A 71 3.28 -0.07 14.82
C SER A 71 2.37 1.00 15.42
N LYS A 72 1.13 0.66 15.73
CA LYS A 72 0.16 1.57 16.34
C LYS A 72 0.60 1.98 17.75
N ASP A 73 1.07 1.03 18.55
CA ASP A 73 1.58 1.27 19.91
C ASP A 73 2.80 2.21 19.92
N ALA A 74 3.64 2.13 18.89
CA ALA A 74 4.83 2.96 18.72
C ALA A 74 4.54 4.32 18.06
N SER A 75 3.31 4.56 17.53
CA SER A 75 3.01 5.72 16.70
C SER A 75 2.32 6.84 17.46
N GLU A 76 2.78 8.07 17.21
CA GLU A 76 2.13 9.32 17.63
C GLU A 76 1.25 9.92 16.51
N VAL A 77 1.31 9.36 15.30
CA VAL A 77 0.56 9.83 14.11
C VAL A 77 -0.32 8.70 13.57
N PRO A 78 -1.34 9.00 12.73
CA PRO A 78 -2.19 7.96 12.17
C PRO A 78 -1.41 6.90 11.37
N ILE A 79 -1.84 5.64 11.52
CA ILE A 79 -1.29 4.46 10.83
C ILE A 79 -2.24 4.03 9.72
N ILE A 80 -1.70 3.87 8.52
CA ILE A 80 -2.38 3.35 7.34
C ILE A 80 -1.83 1.95 7.04
N ALA A 81 -2.67 0.92 6.95
CA ALA A 81 -2.21 -0.40 6.49
C ALA A 81 -2.43 -0.55 4.99
N LYS A 82 -1.35 -0.84 4.23
CA LYS A 82 -1.42 -1.04 2.78
C LYS A 82 -1.56 -2.50 2.41
N LEU A 83 -2.74 -2.84 1.86
CA LEU A 83 -3.16 -4.20 1.57
C LEU A 83 -2.76 -4.67 0.17
N THR A 84 -2.49 -5.98 0.06
CA THR A 84 -2.23 -6.66 -1.21
C THR A 84 -3.50 -7.29 -1.78
N PRO A 85 -3.70 -7.26 -3.12
CA PRO A 85 -4.79 -8.02 -3.75
C PRO A 85 -4.49 -9.52 -3.89
N ASN A 86 -3.26 -9.96 -3.53
CA ASN A 86 -2.79 -11.32 -3.76
C ASN A 86 -3.18 -12.26 -2.61
N VAL A 87 -4.44 -12.22 -2.23
CA VAL A 87 -5.07 -13.02 -1.16
C VAL A 87 -6.36 -13.64 -1.64
N THR A 88 -6.88 -14.63 -0.95
CA THR A 88 -8.16 -15.25 -1.28
C THR A 88 -9.33 -14.32 -0.94
N ASP A 89 -9.27 -13.68 0.22
CA ASP A 89 -10.25 -12.70 0.69
C ASP A 89 -9.53 -11.51 1.36
N ILE A 90 -9.57 -10.36 0.72
CA ILE A 90 -8.94 -9.14 1.23
C ILE A 90 -9.70 -8.56 2.43
N THR A 91 -10.99 -8.89 2.58
CA THR A 91 -11.82 -8.36 3.66
C THR A 91 -11.43 -8.93 5.02
N GLU A 92 -10.92 -10.17 5.06
CA GLU A 92 -10.39 -10.78 6.29
C GLU A 92 -9.15 -10.05 6.78
N ILE A 93 -8.21 -9.73 5.87
CA ILE A 93 -7.01 -8.94 6.20
C ILE A 93 -7.40 -7.51 6.60
N ALA A 94 -8.36 -6.90 5.90
CA ALA A 94 -8.83 -5.55 6.19
C ALA A 94 -9.40 -5.43 7.62
N LYS A 95 -10.31 -6.32 8.00
CA LYS A 95 -10.87 -6.40 9.35
C LYS A 95 -9.78 -6.61 10.40
N THR A 96 -8.86 -7.51 10.11
CA THR A 96 -7.74 -7.79 11.00
C THR A 96 -6.85 -6.56 11.24
N CYS A 97 -6.59 -5.75 10.20
CA CYS A 97 -5.82 -4.52 10.34
C CYS A 97 -6.61 -3.43 11.11
N GLU A 98 -7.93 -3.34 10.90
CA GLU A 98 -8.80 -2.46 11.65
C GLU A 98 -8.84 -2.85 13.13
N ASP A 99 -9.06 -4.12 13.45
CA ASP A 99 -9.04 -4.67 14.82
C ASP A 99 -7.69 -4.43 15.53
N ALA A 100 -6.61 -4.42 14.77
CA ALA A 100 -5.26 -4.12 15.27
C ALA A 100 -5.00 -2.61 15.49
N GLY A 101 -5.97 -1.74 15.15
CA GLY A 101 -5.91 -0.31 15.39
C GLY A 101 -5.40 0.54 14.22
N ALA A 102 -5.41 0.04 12.98
CA ALA A 102 -5.15 0.87 11.82
C ALA A 102 -6.18 2.03 11.76
N ASP A 103 -5.73 3.26 11.53
CA ASP A 103 -6.59 4.44 11.40
C ASP A 103 -7.19 4.58 9.99
N ALA A 104 -6.57 3.95 9.00
CA ALA A 104 -7.04 3.87 7.62
C ALA A 104 -6.43 2.65 6.90
N LEU A 105 -7.03 2.28 5.78
CA LEU A 105 -6.50 1.26 4.88
C LEU A 105 -6.18 1.87 3.52
N SER A 106 -5.08 1.45 2.88
CA SER A 106 -4.82 1.74 1.48
C SER A 106 -4.79 0.45 0.67
N LEU A 107 -5.48 0.42 -0.45
CA LEU A 107 -5.55 -0.75 -1.32
C LEU A 107 -5.81 -0.36 -2.77
N ILE A 108 -5.18 -1.02 -3.72
CA ILE A 108 -4.39 -2.25 -3.61
C ILE A 108 -2.92 -1.99 -3.90
N ASN A 109 -2.04 -2.82 -3.37
CA ASN A 109 -0.68 -2.93 -3.87
C ASN A 109 -0.69 -3.61 -5.26
N THR A 110 0.47 -3.89 -5.84
CA THR A 110 0.58 -4.51 -7.16
C THR A 110 -0.02 -5.92 -7.21
N LEU A 111 -0.62 -6.26 -8.37
CA LEU A 111 -1.17 -7.58 -8.64
C LEU A 111 -0.07 -8.50 -9.19
N GLY A 112 0.04 -9.71 -8.68
CA GLY A 112 1.03 -10.63 -9.23
C GLY A 112 1.28 -11.87 -8.35
N PRO A 113 2.37 -12.59 -8.64
CA PRO A 113 3.51 -12.21 -9.49
C PRO A 113 3.22 -12.30 -10.98
N GLY A 114 3.73 -11.33 -11.75
CA GLY A 114 3.74 -11.34 -13.20
C GLY A 114 5.17 -11.51 -13.76
N MET A 115 5.28 -11.93 -15.04
CA MET A 115 6.56 -12.04 -15.75
C MET A 115 6.43 -11.54 -17.19
N LYS A 116 7.46 -10.84 -17.66
CA LYS A 116 7.65 -10.51 -19.07
C LYS A 116 8.95 -11.12 -19.59
N ILE A 117 8.89 -11.78 -20.75
CA ILE A 117 10.05 -12.35 -21.43
C ILE A 117 10.53 -11.40 -22.54
N ASN A 118 11.81 -11.12 -22.58
CA ASN A 118 12.45 -10.52 -23.74
C ASN A 118 12.70 -11.61 -24.75
N ILE A 119 12.03 -11.54 -25.90
CA ILE A 119 12.05 -12.60 -26.93
C ILE A 119 13.43 -12.68 -27.59
N ASP A 120 14.06 -11.52 -27.88
CA ASP A 120 15.37 -11.47 -28.57
C ASP A 120 16.49 -12.04 -27.70
N LEU A 121 16.41 -11.84 -26.39
CA LEU A 121 17.40 -12.30 -25.42
C LEU A 121 17.03 -13.64 -24.77
N ALA A 122 15.86 -14.19 -25.07
CA ALA A 122 15.30 -15.42 -24.50
C ALA A 122 15.40 -15.49 -22.95
N ARG A 123 15.14 -14.35 -22.26
CA ARG A 123 15.24 -14.25 -20.80
C ARG A 123 14.19 -13.31 -20.20
N PRO A 124 13.91 -13.42 -18.89
CA PRO A 124 13.04 -12.45 -18.20
C PRO A 124 13.58 -11.01 -18.35
N VAL A 125 12.66 -10.05 -18.50
CA VAL A 125 12.98 -8.61 -18.53
C VAL A 125 13.49 -8.14 -17.19
N LEU A 126 12.83 -8.57 -16.10
CA LEU A 126 13.22 -8.21 -14.74
C LEU A 126 14.35 -9.11 -14.24
N PHE A 127 15.30 -8.53 -13.52
CA PHE A 127 16.41 -9.27 -12.90
C PHE A 127 15.89 -10.36 -11.94
N ASN A 128 14.89 -10.03 -11.13
CA ASN A 128 14.25 -10.97 -10.20
C ASN A 128 13.24 -11.93 -10.88
N LYS A 129 13.18 -11.96 -12.20
CA LYS A 129 12.27 -12.76 -13.04
C LYS A 129 10.80 -12.34 -12.91
N PHE A 130 10.32 -12.14 -11.72
CA PHE A 130 8.94 -11.81 -11.40
C PHE A 130 8.82 -10.39 -10.84
N GLY A 131 7.64 -9.77 -11.00
CA GLY A 131 7.30 -8.47 -10.43
C GLY A 131 5.81 -8.28 -10.30
N GLY A 132 5.40 -7.25 -9.59
CA GLY A 132 4.00 -6.86 -9.49
C GLY A 132 3.56 -6.07 -10.72
N MET A 133 2.33 -6.27 -11.16
CA MET A 133 1.69 -5.51 -12.21
C MET A 133 0.97 -4.30 -11.61
N SER A 134 1.14 -3.13 -12.22
CA SER A 134 0.50 -1.85 -11.86
C SER A 134 -0.07 -1.15 -13.10
N GLY A 135 -0.62 0.04 -12.94
CA GLY A 135 -1.17 0.86 -14.02
C GLY A 135 -2.60 0.47 -14.41
N LYS A 136 -3.06 0.98 -15.56
CA LYS A 136 -4.47 0.92 -16.00
C LYS A 136 -5.08 -0.49 -15.95
N ALA A 137 -4.28 -1.53 -16.21
CA ALA A 137 -4.77 -2.91 -16.29
C ALA A 137 -5.30 -3.46 -14.96
N ILE A 138 -4.85 -2.95 -13.81
CA ILE A 138 -5.31 -3.44 -12.50
C ILE A 138 -6.49 -2.65 -11.93
N LYS A 139 -6.90 -1.53 -12.55
CA LYS A 139 -7.98 -0.66 -12.04
C LYS A 139 -9.27 -1.42 -11.71
N PRO A 140 -9.83 -2.27 -12.57
CA PRO A 140 -11.07 -2.99 -12.26
C PRO A 140 -10.96 -3.89 -11.01
N ILE A 141 -9.78 -4.48 -10.80
CA ILE A 141 -9.50 -5.30 -9.61
C ILE A 141 -9.37 -4.41 -8.38
N ALA A 142 -8.70 -3.26 -8.50
CA ALA A 142 -8.55 -2.30 -7.41
C ALA A 142 -9.91 -1.77 -6.94
N ILE A 143 -10.78 -1.36 -7.86
CA ILE A 143 -12.13 -0.87 -7.56
C ILE A 143 -12.97 -1.95 -6.87
N SER A 144 -12.96 -3.19 -7.39
CA SER A 144 -13.67 -4.32 -6.80
C SER A 144 -13.21 -4.60 -5.36
N ASN A 145 -11.89 -4.57 -5.10
CA ASN A 145 -11.36 -4.76 -3.75
C ASN A 145 -11.73 -3.61 -2.81
N VAL A 146 -11.65 -2.36 -3.29
CA VAL A 146 -12.07 -1.18 -2.49
C VAL A 146 -13.52 -1.31 -2.09
N TYR A 147 -14.41 -1.66 -3.03
CA TYR A 147 -15.82 -1.85 -2.74
C TYR A 147 -16.06 -2.96 -1.70
N SER A 148 -15.42 -4.12 -1.87
CA SER A 148 -15.57 -5.25 -0.95
C SER A 148 -15.09 -4.89 0.47
N VAL A 149 -13.97 -4.16 0.59
CA VAL A 149 -13.46 -3.71 1.88
C VAL A 149 -14.33 -2.63 2.49
N TYR A 150 -14.88 -1.71 1.68
CA TYR A 150 -15.82 -0.68 2.14
C TYR A 150 -17.06 -1.26 2.81
N GLU A 151 -17.59 -2.38 2.28
CA GLU A 151 -18.73 -3.09 2.88
C GLU A 151 -18.36 -3.86 4.16
N ALA A 152 -17.07 -3.95 4.50
CA ALA A 152 -16.56 -4.84 5.54
C ALA A 152 -15.92 -4.15 6.74
N VAL A 153 -15.52 -2.88 6.63
CA VAL A 153 -14.81 -2.11 7.67
C VAL A 153 -15.38 -0.70 7.83
N ASP A 154 -15.13 -0.08 8.98
CA ASP A 154 -15.59 1.28 9.29
C ASP A 154 -14.49 2.35 9.07
N VAL A 155 -13.21 1.96 9.05
CA VAL A 155 -12.09 2.89 8.86
C VAL A 155 -12.03 3.43 7.42
N PRO A 156 -11.57 4.68 7.20
CA PRO A 156 -11.47 5.27 5.88
C PRO A 156 -10.52 4.50 4.96
N ILE A 157 -10.87 4.46 3.67
CA ILE A 157 -10.14 3.74 2.63
C ILE A 157 -9.49 4.73 1.66
N ILE A 158 -8.23 4.46 1.30
CA ILE A 158 -7.49 5.14 0.25
C ILE A 158 -7.39 4.18 -0.93
N GLY A 159 -8.02 4.52 -2.06
CA GLY A 159 -8.01 3.68 -3.27
C GLY A 159 -6.71 3.85 -4.06
N VAL A 160 -6.12 2.74 -4.49
CA VAL A 160 -4.86 2.72 -5.25
C VAL A 160 -4.94 1.70 -6.37
N GLY A 161 -4.52 2.06 -7.58
CA GLY A 161 -4.35 1.12 -8.69
C GLY A 161 -4.99 1.57 -9.99
N GLY A 162 -4.19 2.10 -10.89
CA GLY A 162 -4.61 2.47 -12.24
C GLY A 162 -5.39 3.77 -12.36
N VAL A 163 -5.19 4.71 -11.44
CA VAL A 163 -5.72 6.08 -11.50
C VAL A 163 -4.87 6.89 -12.45
N TYR A 164 -5.48 7.46 -13.52
CA TYR A 164 -4.82 8.26 -14.55
C TYR A 164 -5.57 9.54 -14.90
N ASN A 165 -6.85 9.63 -14.58
CA ASN A 165 -7.69 10.77 -14.91
C ASN A 165 -8.76 10.99 -13.84
N PHE A 166 -9.54 12.04 -14.00
CA PHE A 166 -10.61 12.42 -13.08
C PHE A 166 -11.69 11.34 -12.94
N GLU A 167 -12.08 10.71 -14.04
CA GLU A 167 -13.09 9.65 -14.03
C GLU A 167 -12.65 8.46 -13.17
N ASP A 168 -11.36 8.09 -13.23
CA ASP A 168 -10.81 7.03 -12.38
C ASP A 168 -10.93 7.40 -10.89
N VAL A 169 -10.67 8.65 -10.52
CA VAL A 169 -10.85 9.14 -9.14
C VAL A 169 -12.30 8.99 -8.70
N VAL A 170 -13.25 9.41 -9.55
CA VAL A 170 -14.69 9.33 -9.24
C VAL A 170 -15.15 7.87 -9.06
N GLU A 171 -14.66 6.93 -9.89
CA GLU A 171 -14.95 5.50 -9.73
C GLU A 171 -14.50 4.99 -8.35
N PHE A 172 -13.29 5.33 -7.89
CA PHE A 172 -12.81 4.93 -6.56
C PHE A 172 -13.65 5.55 -5.42
N ILE A 173 -14.05 6.81 -5.55
CA ILE A 173 -14.91 7.46 -4.54
C ILE A 173 -16.28 6.77 -4.50
N PHE A 174 -16.87 6.43 -5.64
CA PHE A 174 -18.13 5.69 -5.70
C PHE A 174 -18.00 4.25 -5.15
N ALA A 175 -16.83 3.65 -5.25
CA ALA A 175 -16.54 2.37 -4.61
C ALA A 175 -16.34 2.45 -3.09
N GLY A 176 -16.35 3.66 -2.48
CA GLY A 176 -16.24 3.87 -1.04
C GLY A 176 -14.90 4.45 -0.57
N ALA A 177 -13.95 4.73 -1.46
CA ALA A 177 -12.71 5.39 -1.08
C ALA A 177 -12.97 6.85 -0.63
N ARG A 178 -12.17 7.32 0.33
CA ARG A 178 -12.16 8.73 0.79
C ARG A 178 -11.07 9.57 0.12
N ALA A 179 -10.04 8.89 -0.39
CA ALA A 179 -8.94 9.49 -1.13
C ALA A 179 -8.40 8.46 -2.12
N VAL A 180 -7.54 8.91 -3.04
CA VAL A 180 -6.84 8.02 -3.98
C VAL A 180 -5.34 8.30 -3.97
N GLN A 181 -4.54 7.26 -4.27
CA GLN A 181 -3.11 7.40 -4.53
C GLN A 181 -2.83 7.20 -6.02
N ILE A 182 -1.96 8.05 -6.56
CA ILE A 182 -1.50 7.98 -7.95
C ILE A 182 -0.03 7.56 -7.94
N GLY A 183 0.30 6.50 -8.65
CA GLY A 183 1.67 6.00 -8.75
C GLY A 183 2.14 5.90 -10.19
N THR A 184 1.76 4.85 -10.90
CA THR A 184 2.25 4.53 -12.26
C THR A 184 1.99 5.67 -13.27
N ALA A 185 0.88 6.38 -13.15
CA ALA A 185 0.58 7.51 -14.03
C ALA A 185 1.65 8.62 -13.99
N ILE A 186 2.23 8.89 -12.79
CA ILE A 186 3.32 9.85 -12.63
C ILE A 186 4.58 9.40 -13.39
N MET A 187 4.82 8.09 -13.47
CA MET A 187 5.96 7.54 -14.22
C MET A 187 5.72 7.58 -15.73
N ASP A 188 4.47 7.39 -16.16
CA ASP A 188 4.10 7.33 -17.58
C ASP A 188 3.88 8.72 -18.19
N GLU A 189 3.27 9.66 -17.45
CA GLU A 189 2.77 10.95 -17.95
C GLU A 189 3.42 12.16 -17.24
N GLY A 190 4.21 11.93 -16.18
CA GLY A 190 4.83 12.99 -15.37
C GLY A 190 3.95 13.46 -14.21
N VAL A 191 4.37 14.54 -13.54
CA VAL A 191 3.69 15.07 -12.34
C VAL A 191 2.50 16.01 -12.64
N GLU A 192 2.18 16.22 -13.90
CA GLU A 192 1.05 17.07 -14.36
C GLU A 192 -0.23 16.24 -14.61
N VAL A 193 -0.36 15.09 -13.96
CA VAL A 193 -1.51 14.18 -14.08
C VAL A 193 -2.74 14.71 -13.34
#